data_3e08999b45020eb0617b88f49266c237
#
_entry.id   3e08999b45020eb0617b88f49266c237
#
_cell.length_a   1.000
_cell.length_b   1.000
_cell.length_c   1.000
_cell.angle_alpha   90.00
_cell.angle_beta   90.00
_cell.angle_gamma   90.00
#
_symmetry.space_group_name_H-M   'P 1'
#
loop_
_entity.id
_entity.type
_entity.pdbx_description
1 polymer ?
#
loop_
_entity_poly.entity_id
_entity_poly.type
_entity_poly.pdbx_seq_one_letter_code
_entity_poly.pdbx_strand_id
1 'polypeptide(L)'
;MFVRTASTRDLPVIRALLVETWHDTYDSIYGIEKVREITDEWHSLEALTKRLDTPQSEFLVADDGEAIAGMAFAKSIDNGKTVQLSQLYVRPGKQGQGIGGMLLDEVESCFPDADKVRLEVEEANAKAVRFYHEQGFAKVGETSNCGDGQSGIPAAIYERPIVWAD
;
A
#
# COMPACT_ATOMS: atom_id res chain seq x y z
N MET A 1 3.54 -6.09 -18.34
CA MET A 1 3.16 -5.79 -16.94
C MET A 1 1.78 -6.34 -16.66
N PHE A 2 1.64 -7.15 -15.66
CA PHE A 2 0.35 -7.66 -15.23
C PHE A 2 0.28 -7.68 -13.70
N VAL A 3 -0.93 -7.56 -13.16
CA VAL A 3 -1.16 -7.61 -11.71
C VAL A 3 -1.73 -9.00 -11.38
N ARG A 4 -1.17 -9.64 -10.36
CA ARG A 4 -1.60 -10.95 -9.90
C ARG A 4 -1.56 -11.05 -8.38
N THR A 5 -2.22 -12.06 -7.84
CA THR A 5 -2.16 -12.36 -6.41
C THR A 5 -0.75 -12.79 -6.02
N ALA A 6 -0.26 -12.28 -4.89
CA ALA A 6 1.02 -12.69 -4.32
C ALA A 6 0.95 -14.12 -3.81
N SER A 7 2.07 -14.83 -3.86
CA SER A 7 2.20 -16.18 -3.30
C SER A 7 3.34 -16.22 -2.29
N THR A 8 3.42 -17.29 -1.52
CA THR A 8 4.46 -17.47 -0.50
C THR A 8 5.88 -17.29 -1.07
N ARG A 9 6.11 -17.77 -2.27
CA ARG A 9 7.44 -17.67 -2.92
C ARG A 9 7.83 -16.24 -3.29
N ASP A 10 6.85 -15.33 -3.38
CA ASP A 10 7.10 -13.91 -3.70
C ASP A 10 7.57 -13.11 -2.48
N LEU A 11 7.33 -13.60 -1.26
CA LEU A 11 7.53 -12.82 -0.04
C LEU A 11 8.95 -12.30 0.17
N PRO A 12 10.03 -13.05 -0.09
CA PRO A 12 11.37 -12.48 0.04
C PRO A 12 11.62 -11.31 -0.91
N VAL A 13 11.11 -11.37 -2.13
CA VAL A 13 11.24 -10.29 -3.12
C VAL A 13 10.39 -9.08 -2.70
N ILE A 14 9.17 -9.32 -2.22
CA ILE A 14 8.28 -8.25 -1.72
C ILE A 14 8.92 -7.55 -0.53
N ARG A 15 9.50 -8.32 0.42
CA ARG A 15 10.21 -7.72 1.56
C ARG A 15 11.35 -6.81 1.09
N ALA A 16 12.17 -7.28 0.15
CA ALA A 16 13.27 -6.48 -0.38
C ALA A 16 12.76 -5.19 -1.03
N LEU A 17 11.67 -5.26 -1.78
CA LEU A 17 11.04 -4.10 -2.41
C LEU A 17 10.56 -3.11 -1.35
N LEU A 18 9.90 -3.58 -0.30
CA LEU A 18 9.39 -2.73 0.78
C LEU A 18 10.52 -2.05 1.53
N VAL A 19 11.58 -2.78 1.87
CA VAL A 19 12.76 -2.24 2.56
C VAL A 19 13.41 -1.16 1.69
N GLU A 20 13.65 -1.44 0.43
CA GLU A 20 14.24 -0.49 -0.53
C GLU A 20 13.39 0.78 -0.64
N THR A 21 12.08 0.63 -0.80
CA THR A 21 11.16 1.75 -0.96
C THR A 21 11.09 2.60 0.31
N TRP A 22 11.05 1.98 1.48
CA TRP A 22 11.06 2.69 2.75
C TRP A 22 12.32 3.49 2.96
N HIS A 23 13.50 2.92 2.67
CA HIS A 23 14.76 3.65 2.78
C HIS A 23 14.82 4.82 1.79
N ASP A 24 14.38 4.60 0.55
CA ASP A 24 14.36 5.65 -0.47
C ASP A 24 13.50 6.86 -0.05
N THR A 25 12.36 6.59 0.61
CA THR A 25 11.41 7.64 0.99
C THR A 25 11.73 8.25 2.36
N TYR A 26 12.07 7.44 3.35
CA TYR A 26 12.02 7.84 4.76
C TYR A 26 13.37 7.97 5.46
N ASP A 27 14.49 7.57 4.85
CA ASP A 27 15.81 7.74 5.48
C ASP A 27 16.10 9.21 5.80
N SER A 28 15.71 10.12 4.92
CA SER A 28 15.89 11.56 5.12
C SER A 28 14.92 12.16 6.14
N ILE A 29 13.83 11.45 6.46
CA ILE A 29 12.79 11.92 7.38
C ILE A 29 13.00 11.35 8.78
N TYR A 30 13.23 10.05 8.91
CA TYR A 30 13.33 9.36 10.19
C TYR A 30 14.74 8.87 10.55
N GLY A 31 15.66 8.83 9.58
CA GLY A 31 16.99 8.24 9.73
C GLY A 31 17.01 6.74 9.43
N ILE A 32 18.17 6.26 9.00
CA ILE A 32 18.37 4.88 8.55
C ILE A 32 18.00 3.86 9.63
N GLU A 33 18.41 4.09 10.88
CA GLU A 33 18.15 3.15 11.98
C GLU A 33 16.67 3.03 12.31
N LYS A 34 15.93 4.14 12.30
CA LYS A 34 14.49 4.13 12.55
C LYS A 34 13.74 3.40 11.43
N VAL A 35 14.13 3.63 10.18
CA VAL A 35 13.54 2.93 9.03
C VAL A 35 13.81 1.44 9.12
N ARG A 36 15.01 1.04 9.51
CA ARG A 36 15.35 -0.37 9.71
C ARG A 36 14.45 -1.02 10.78
N GLU A 37 14.25 -0.38 11.91
CA GLU A 37 13.38 -0.85 12.98
C GLU A 37 11.94 -1.04 12.47
N ILE A 38 11.41 -0.05 11.75
CA ILE A 38 10.05 -0.08 11.22
C ILE A 38 9.89 -1.22 10.21
N THR A 39 10.81 -1.36 9.25
CA THR A 39 10.72 -2.40 8.23
C THR A 39 10.91 -3.80 8.82
N ASP A 40 11.76 -3.96 9.84
CA ASP A 40 11.94 -5.24 10.52
C ASP A 40 10.69 -5.67 11.28
N GLU A 41 9.91 -4.73 11.80
CA GLU A 41 8.65 -5.01 12.49
C GLU A 41 7.47 -5.18 11.53
N TRP A 42 7.27 -4.19 10.66
CA TRP A 42 6.06 -4.13 9.82
C TRP A 42 6.14 -4.98 8.55
N HIS A 43 7.34 -5.22 8.05
CA HIS A 43 7.56 -5.87 6.75
C HIS A 43 8.49 -7.09 6.84
N SER A 44 8.52 -7.74 8.01
CA SER A 44 9.20 -9.03 8.17
C SER A 44 8.51 -10.12 7.34
N LEU A 45 9.21 -11.21 7.07
CA LEU A 45 8.59 -12.37 6.39
C LEU A 45 7.40 -12.89 7.17
N GLU A 46 7.47 -12.88 8.50
CA GLU A 46 6.34 -13.27 9.37
C GLU A 46 5.14 -12.34 9.18
N ALA A 47 5.36 -11.03 9.16
CA ALA A 47 4.29 -10.06 8.94
C ALA A 47 3.66 -10.23 7.55
N LEU A 48 4.47 -10.45 6.52
CA LEU A 48 4.00 -10.67 5.15
C LEU A 48 3.21 -11.98 5.03
N THR A 49 3.65 -13.04 5.72
CA THR A 49 2.92 -14.31 5.75
C THR A 49 1.54 -14.11 6.35
N LYS A 50 1.43 -13.34 7.43
CA LYS A 50 0.13 -13.03 8.05
C LYS A 50 -0.79 -12.28 7.09
N ARG A 51 -0.25 -11.40 6.25
CA ARG A 51 -1.05 -10.69 5.24
C ARG A 51 -1.64 -11.65 4.20
N LEU A 52 -0.86 -12.66 3.76
CA LEU A 52 -1.39 -13.67 2.83
C LEU A 52 -2.58 -14.43 3.43
N ASP A 53 -2.58 -14.65 4.73
CA ASP A 53 -3.61 -15.43 5.42
C ASP A 53 -4.74 -14.55 5.98
N THR A 54 -4.71 -13.24 5.75
CA THR A 54 -5.74 -12.33 6.25
C THR A 54 -7.04 -12.52 5.46
N PRO A 55 -8.17 -12.81 6.16
CA PRO A 55 -9.45 -12.97 5.48
C PRO A 55 -9.95 -11.64 4.92
N GLN A 56 -10.73 -11.69 3.84
CA GLN A 56 -11.34 -10.52 3.20
C GLN A 56 -10.30 -9.47 2.79
N SER A 57 -9.16 -9.94 2.33
CA SER A 57 -8.06 -9.10 1.87
C SER A 57 -7.57 -9.53 0.50
N GLU A 58 -6.84 -8.63 -0.15
CA GLU A 58 -6.15 -8.91 -1.42
C GLU A 58 -4.70 -8.46 -1.28
N PHE A 59 -3.79 -9.35 -1.61
CA PHE A 59 -2.36 -9.09 -1.62
C PHE A 59 -1.88 -9.27 -3.07
N LEU A 60 -1.56 -8.15 -3.73
CA LEU A 60 -1.29 -8.11 -5.16
C LEU A 60 0.14 -7.69 -5.44
N VAL A 61 0.68 -8.17 -6.56
CA VAL A 61 1.97 -7.73 -7.09
C VAL A 61 1.82 -7.34 -8.55
N ALA A 62 2.60 -6.34 -8.96
CA ALA A 62 2.75 -5.96 -10.36
C ALA A 62 4.02 -6.66 -10.88
N ASP A 63 3.84 -7.55 -11.84
CA ASP A 63 4.88 -8.43 -12.37
C ASP A 63 5.10 -8.08 -13.85
N ASP A 64 6.35 -7.83 -14.25
CA ASP A 64 6.67 -7.51 -15.64
C ASP A 64 7.11 -8.73 -16.45
N GLY A 65 7.06 -9.94 -15.84
CA GLY A 65 7.52 -11.18 -16.44
C GLY A 65 8.93 -11.57 -16.03
N GLU A 66 9.71 -10.63 -15.51
CA GLU A 66 11.07 -10.85 -15.02
C GLU A 66 11.20 -10.52 -13.53
N ALA A 67 10.55 -9.46 -13.08
CA ALA A 67 10.66 -8.96 -11.72
C ALA A 67 9.34 -8.37 -11.23
N ILE A 68 9.20 -8.30 -9.89
CA ILE A 68 8.09 -7.60 -9.24
C ILE A 68 8.46 -6.12 -9.14
N ALA A 69 7.65 -5.28 -9.76
CA ALA A 69 7.86 -3.83 -9.81
C ALA A 69 7.08 -3.06 -8.74
N GLY A 70 6.06 -3.67 -8.15
CA GLY A 70 5.24 -3.03 -7.14
C GLY A 70 4.35 -4.03 -6.42
N MET A 71 3.71 -3.57 -5.35
CA MET A 71 2.79 -4.39 -4.57
C MET A 71 1.68 -3.54 -3.97
N ALA A 72 0.56 -4.20 -3.66
CA ALA A 72 -0.53 -3.60 -2.90
C ALA A 72 -1.10 -4.63 -1.91
N PHE A 73 -1.51 -4.15 -0.75
CA PHE A 73 -2.29 -4.93 0.21
C PHE A 73 -3.48 -4.11 0.66
N ALA A 74 -4.65 -4.70 0.54
CA ALA A 74 -5.91 -4.06 0.90
C ALA A 74 -6.84 -5.05 1.58
N LYS A 75 -7.69 -4.54 2.45
CA LYS A 75 -8.68 -5.37 3.15
C LYS A 75 -10.04 -4.69 3.17
N SER A 76 -11.08 -5.52 3.22
CA SER A 76 -12.45 -5.06 3.37
C SER A 76 -12.70 -4.69 4.83
N ILE A 77 -13.25 -3.51 5.05
CA ILE A 77 -13.69 -3.05 6.37
C ILE A 77 -15.12 -2.52 6.27
N ASP A 78 -15.72 -2.16 7.39
CA ASP A 78 -17.04 -1.51 7.43
C ASP A 78 -18.10 -2.33 6.71
N ASN A 79 -18.17 -3.62 7.06
CA ASN A 79 -19.13 -4.58 6.47
C ASN A 79 -19.07 -4.66 4.95
N GLY A 80 -17.87 -4.54 4.38
CA GLY A 80 -17.65 -4.64 2.94
C GLY A 80 -17.82 -3.34 2.17
N LYS A 81 -18.18 -2.26 2.83
CA LYS A 81 -18.46 -0.97 2.18
C LYS A 81 -17.21 -0.15 1.87
N THR A 82 -16.12 -0.42 2.58
CA THR A 82 -14.87 0.33 2.44
C THR A 82 -13.71 -0.63 2.19
N VAL A 83 -12.86 -0.27 1.25
CA VAL A 83 -11.56 -0.92 1.05
C VAL A 83 -10.52 -0.11 1.80
N GLN A 84 -9.83 -0.73 2.75
CA GLN A 84 -8.67 -0.13 3.41
C GLN A 84 -7.43 -0.50 2.61
N LEU A 85 -6.88 0.46 1.91
CA LEU A 85 -5.60 0.29 1.20
C LEU A 85 -4.47 0.47 2.23
N SER A 86 -3.90 -0.63 2.69
CA SER A 86 -2.88 -0.61 3.75
C SER A 86 -1.48 -0.38 3.22
N GLN A 87 -1.15 -0.93 2.06
CA GLN A 87 0.13 -0.73 1.39
C GLN A 87 -0.07 -0.58 -0.11
N LEU A 88 0.67 0.35 -0.69
CA LEU A 88 0.80 0.50 -2.15
C LEU A 88 2.19 1.08 -2.42
N TYR A 89 3.06 0.25 -2.96
CA TYR A 89 4.45 0.63 -3.21
C TYR A 89 4.88 0.23 -4.60
N VAL A 90 5.62 1.11 -5.25
CA VAL A 90 6.27 0.88 -6.54
C VAL A 90 7.77 1.02 -6.33
N ARG A 91 8.54 0.08 -6.85
CA ARG A 91 10.00 0.06 -6.71
C ARG A 91 10.60 1.39 -7.19
N PRO A 92 11.57 1.96 -6.44
CA PRO A 92 12.32 3.12 -6.94
C PRO A 92 12.92 2.79 -8.32
N GLY A 93 12.85 3.70 -9.24
CA GLY A 93 13.26 3.47 -10.62
C GLY A 93 12.16 2.96 -11.55
N LYS A 94 11.06 2.45 -11.00
CA LYS A 94 9.88 2.03 -11.76
C LYS A 94 8.68 2.97 -11.56
N GLN A 95 8.84 4.01 -10.76
CA GLN A 95 7.81 5.02 -10.51
C GLN A 95 7.62 5.90 -11.74
N GLY A 96 6.43 6.50 -11.87
CA GLY A 96 6.10 7.36 -12.99
C GLY A 96 5.70 6.62 -14.27
N GLN A 97 5.47 5.31 -14.21
CA GLN A 97 5.11 4.47 -15.35
C GLN A 97 3.65 3.94 -15.28
N GLY A 98 2.85 4.47 -14.37
CA GLY A 98 1.45 4.05 -14.24
C GLY A 98 1.22 2.77 -13.42
N ILE A 99 2.25 2.20 -12.81
CA ILE A 99 2.16 0.94 -12.06
C ILE A 99 1.28 1.11 -10.83
N GLY A 100 1.44 2.21 -10.08
CA GLY A 100 0.62 2.51 -8.92
C GLY A 100 -0.86 2.59 -9.25
N GLY A 101 -1.21 3.27 -10.33
CA GLY A 101 -2.59 3.36 -10.83
C GLY A 101 -3.15 2.00 -11.23
N MET A 102 -2.33 1.18 -11.89
CA MET A 102 -2.72 -0.18 -12.29
C MET A 102 -3.02 -1.06 -11.08
N LEU A 103 -2.18 -1.01 -10.05
CA LEU A 103 -2.40 -1.73 -8.80
C LEU A 103 -3.68 -1.26 -8.10
N LEU A 104 -3.89 0.04 -8.04
CA LEU A 104 -5.07 0.63 -7.41
C LEU A 104 -6.36 0.21 -8.12
N ASP A 105 -6.38 0.23 -9.44
CA ASP A 105 -7.53 -0.20 -10.23
C ASP A 105 -7.85 -1.67 -9.99
N GLU A 106 -6.83 -2.52 -9.92
CA GLU A 106 -7.02 -3.94 -9.63
C GLU A 106 -7.52 -4.17 -8.21
N VAL A 107 -7.00 -3.44 -7.23
CA VAL A 107 -7.51 -3.49 -5.85
C VAL A 107 -9.01 -3.21 -5.83
N GLU A 108 -9.45 -2.14 -6.46
CA GLU A 108 -10.87 -1.77 -6.48
C GLU A 108 -11.72 -2.89 -7.11
N SER A 109 -11.25 -3.50 -8.19
CA SER A 109 -12.00 -4.55 -8.88
C SER A 109 -12.18 -5.83 -8.04
N CYS A 110 -11.33 -6.03 -7.03
CA CYS A 110 -11.41 -7.18 -6.13
C CYS A 110 -12.50 -7.04 -5.05
N PHE A 111 -13.08 -5.86 -4.88
CA PHE A 111 -14.07 -5.57 -3.82
C PHE A 111 -15.36 -5.00 -4.43
N PRO A 112 -16.18 -5.83 -5.09
CA PRO A 112 -17.33 -5.34 -5.85
C PRO A 112 -18.44 -4.70 -5.03
N ASP A 113 -18.49 -4.95 -3.71
CA ASP A 113 -19.50 -4.38 -2.83
C ASP A 113 -19.07 -3.07 -2.18
N ALA A 114 -17.83 -2.65 -2.38
CA ALA A 114 -17.29 -1.47 -1.73
C ALA A 114 -17.71 -0.18 -2.45
N ASP A 115 -17.93 0.87 -1.65
CA ASP A 115 -18.33 2.20 -2.13
C ASP A 115 -17.15 3.16 -2.23
N LYS A 116 -16.08 2.91 -1.47
CA LYS A 116 -14.93 3.81 -1.40
C LYS A 116 -13.65 3.08 -1.00
N VAL A 117 -12.52 3.72 -1.34
CA VAL A 117 -11.19 3.33 -0.88
C VAL A 117 -10.72 4.36 0.16
N ARG A 118 -10.18 3.87 1.26
CA ARG A 118 -9.59 4.67 2.33
C ARG A 118 -8.14 4.27 2.53
N LEU A 119 -7.30 5.25 2.80
CA LEU A 119 -5.89 5.01 3.10
C LEU A 119 -5.36 6.02 4.13
N GLU A 120 -4.24 5.69 4.73
CA GLU A 120 -3.47 6.57 5.59
C GLU A 120 -2.14 6.88 4.92
N VAL A 121 -1.76 8.15 4.87
CA VAL A 121 -0.50 8.57 4.26
C VAL A 121 0.16 9.62 5.13
N GLU A 122 1.47 9.49 5.32
CA GLU A 122 2.25 10.49 6.02
C GLU A 122 2.43 11.72 5.12
N GLU A 123 2.03 12.88 5.63
CA GLU A 123 2.07 14.12 4.84
C GLU A 123 3.49 14.54 4.44
N ALA A 124 4.50 14.09 5.20
CA ALA A 124 5.90 14.29 4.85
C ALA A 124 6.31 13.54 3.57
N ASN A 125 5.55 12.50 3.19
CA ASN A 125 5.76 11.78 1.93
C ASN A 125 5.04 12.53 0.79
N ALA A 126 5.66 13.62 0.33
CA ALA A 126 5.08 14.52 -0.67
C ALA A 126 4.76 13.82 -1.99
N LYS A 127 5.57 12.85 -2.40
CA LYS A 127 5.33 12.07 -3.63
C LYS A 127 4.04 11.26 -3.54
N ALA A 128 3.82 10.58 -2.41
CA ALA A 128 2.61 9.79 -2.21
C ALA A 128 1.38 10.68 -2.13
N VAL A 129 1.45 11.79 -1.40
CA VAL A 129 0.35 12.76 -1.31
C VAL A 129 -0.03 13.25 -2.70
N ARG A 130 0.95 13.62 -3.53
CA ARG A 130 0.70 14.06 -4.90
C ARG A 130 0.04 12.96 -5.74
N PHE A 131 0.57 11.74 -5.66
CA PHE A 131 0.02 10.59 -6.37
C PHE A 131 -1.46 10.39 -6.02
N TYR A 132 -1.80 10.38 -4.72
CA TYR A 132 -3.19 10.16 -4.31
C TYR A 132 -4.11 11.32 -4.72
N HIS A 133 -3.65 12.56 -4.67
CA HIS A 133 -4.41 13.69 -5.21
C HIS A 133 -4.69 13.51 -6.70
N GLU A 134 -3.69 13.11 -7.49
CA GLU A 134 -3.85 12.84 -8.92
C GLU A 134 -4.82 11.70 -9.19
N GLN A 135 -4.91 10.73 -8.27
CA GLN A 135 -5.84 9.61 -8.35
C GLN A 135 -7.26 9.95 -7.83
N GLY A 136 -7.50 11.18 -7.43
CA GLY A 136 -8.83 11.65 -7.01
C GLY A 136 -9.13 11.46 -5.52
N PHE A 137 -8.13 11.16 -4.71
CA PHE A 137 -8.30 11.08 -3.25
C PHE A 137 -8.34 12.47 -2.63
N ALA A 138 -9.15 12.62 -1.58
CA ALA A 138 -9.23 13.84 -0.78
C ALA A 138 -9.01 13.52 0.69
N LYS A 139 -8.37 14.44 1.40
CA LYS A 139 -8.16 14.31 2.84
C LYS A 139 -9.48 14.42 3.58
N VAL A 140 -9.77 13.46 4.45
CA VAL A 140 -10.98 13.42 5.25
C VAL A 140 -10.72 13.46 6.76
N GLY A 141 -9.49 13.27 7.19
CA GLY A 141 -9.16 13.26 8.62
C GLY A 141 -7.68 13.02 8.88
N GLU A 142 -7.36 12.74 10.13
CA GLU A 142 -6.00 12.47 10.60
C GLU A 142 -6.03 11.37 11.67
N THR A 143 -4.92 10.66 11.79
CA THR A 143 -4.69 9.71 12.87
C THR A 143 -3.34 9.98 13.52
N SER A 144 -3.23 9.70 14.82
CA SER A 144 -1.95 9.79 15.54
C SER A 144 -1.15 8.49 15.44
N ASN A 145 -1.75 7.44 14.90
CA ASN A 145 -1.15 6.10 14.84
C ASN A 145 -1.42 5.48 13.47
N CYS A 146 -0.48 5.70 12.54
CA CYS A 146 -0.54 5.09 11.21
C CYS A 146 -0.49 3.57 11.34
N GLY A 147 -1.34 2.89 10.57
CA GLY A 147 -1.44 1.42 10.61
C GLY A 147 -2.41 0.90 11.67
N ASP A 148 -2.43 -0.41 11.86
CA ASP A 148 -3.40 -1.11 12.72
C ASP A 148 -3.00 -1.16 14.21
N GLY A 149 -1.95 -0.45 14.60
CA GLY A 149 -1.45 -0.48 15.97
C GLY A 149 -1.25 0.93 16.52
N GLN A 150 -0.66 1.01 17.70
CA GLN A 150 -0.28 2.28 18.30
C GLN A 150 1.16 2.63 17.93
N SER A 151 1.38 2.93 16.66
CA SER A 151 2.71 3.22 16.12
C SER A 151 3.28 4.55 16.63
N GLY A 152 2.42 5.49 17.02
CA GLY A 152 2.83 6.85 17.34
C GLY A 152 3.22 7.68 16.11
N ILE A 153 3.00 7.16 14.91
CA ILE A 153 3.31 7.85 13.66
C ILE A 153 2.05 8.53 13.13
N PRO A 154 2.00 9.88 13.09
CA PRO A 154 0.83 10.58 12.58
C PRO A 154 0.70 10.41 11.06
N ALA A 155 -0.53 10.35 10.58
CA ALA A 155 -0.82 10.29 9.17
C ALA A 155 -2.13 10.99 8.84
N ALA A 156 -2.27 11.41 7.60
CA ALA A 156 -3.53 11.93 7.07
C ALA A 156 -4.35 10.77 6.50
N ILE A 157 -5.66 10.88 6.66
CA ILE A 157 -6.62 9.91 6.12
C ILE A 157 -7.19 10.48 4.83
N TYR A 158 -7.09 9.70 3.76
CA TYR A 158 -7.60 10.06 2.43
C TYR A 158 -8.63 9.05 1.97
N GLU A 159 -9.62 9.51 1.24
CA GLU A 159 -10.66 8.65 0.67
C GLU A 159 -10.99 9.09 -0.76
N ARG A 160 -11.43 8.13 -1.57
CA ARG A 160 -12.08 8.42 -2.84
C ARG A 160 -13.26 7.45 -3.06
N PRO A 161 -14.34 7.87 -3.70
CA PRO A 161 -15.41 6.95 -4.05
C PRO A 161 -14.97 5.99 -5.15
N ILE A 162 -15.52 4.78 -5.14
CA ILE A 162 -15.35 3.84 -6.24
C ILE A 162 -16.51 4.06 -7.20
N VAL A 163 -16.17 4.36 -8.46
CA VAL A 163 -17.16 4.55 -9.51
C VAL A 163 -17.16 3.30 -10.38
N TRP A 164 -18.27 2.54 -10.31
CA TRP A 164 -18.43 1.35 -11.11
C TRP A 164 -18.96 1.71 -12.48
N ALA A 165 -18.38 1.13 -13.53
CA ALA A 165 -18.89 1.29 -14.88
C ALA A 165 -20.24 0.56 -15.02
N ASP A 166 -21.22 1.17 -15.68
CA ASP A 166 -22.54 0.58 -15.99
C ASP A 166 -22.42 -0.52 -17.09
#